data_2261ca677715815e3b892ef78e6a1073
#
_entry.id   2261ca677715815e3b892ef78e6a1073
#
_cell.length_a   1.000
_cell.length_b   1.000
_cell.length_c   1.000
_cell.angle_alpha   90.00
_cell.angle_beta   90.00
_cell.angle_gamma   90.00
#
_symmetry.space_group_name_H-M   'P 1'
#
loop_
_entity.id
_entity.type
_entity.pdbx_description
1 polymer ?
#
loop_
_entity_poly.entity_id
_entity_poly.type
_entity_poly.pdbx_seq_one_letter_code
_entity_poly.pdbx_strand_id
1 'polypeptide(L)'
;AASDVYKRQALTVCLIPTTIGGLLSAIGIAGMDRVTQFNILAKSGRSVETCGDVNVLILDKTGTITYGNRMADAFIPVSSTSYERLVRAAYESSVEDDTPEGSSIVKLAQSQGITLPQERGEYFPFTAETRMSGAKFDDHEVYKGAPNSMIKRVKEAGGFIPNDLDERVTEVSKKGGTPLIVIENNEILGVIYLKDIIKDGLVERFQELREMNIETVMCTGDNALTAATIAKEAGVD
;
A
#
# COMPACT_ATOMS: atom_id res chain seq x y z
N ALA A 1 -29.61 26.14 -63.11
CA ALA A 1 -28.23 26.38 -62.67
C ALA A 1 -28.13 27.04 -61.29
N ALA A 2 -28.73 28.25 -61.03
CA ALA A 2 -28.66 28.89 -59.74
C ALA A 2 -29.44 28.07 -58.64
N SER A 3 -30.62 27.56 -58.95
CA SER A 3 -31.47 26.75 -58.05
C SER A 3 -30.78 25.46 -57.60
N ASP A 4 -29.91 24.88 -58.44
CA ASP A 4 -29.17 23.64 -58.08
C ASP A 4 -28.03 23.90 -57.11
N VAL A 5 -27.41 25.07 -57.19
CA VAL A 5 -26.38 25.52 -56.26
C VAL A 5 -27.02 25.70 -54.85
N TYR A 6 -28.16 26.40 -54.78
CA TYR A 6 -28.87 26.60 -53.51
C TYR A 6 -29.38 25.29 -52.90
N LYS A 7 -29.88 24.37 -53.74
CA LYS A 7 -30.31 23.04 -53.27
C LYS A 7 -29.15 22.23 -52.70
N ARG A 8 -28.01 22.21 -53.39
CA ARG A 8 -26.80 21.52 -52.92
C ARG A 8 -26.27 22.15 -51.63
N GLN A 9 -26.26 23.49 -51.58
CA GLN A 9 -25.81 24.21 -50.41
C GLN A 9 -26.72 23.94 -49.19
N ALA A 10 -28.05 24.01 -49.38
CA ALA A 10 -29.01 23.66 -48.33
C ALA A 10 -28.86 22.20 -47.86
N LEU A 11 -28.71 21.27 -48.81
CA LEU A 11 -28.50 19.86 -48.46
C LEU A 11 -27.22 19.65 -47.70
N THR A 12 -26.12 20.30 -48.10
CA THR A 12 -24.83 20.22 -47.38
C THR A 12 -24.96 20.72 -45.97
N VAL A 13 -25.59 21.89 -45.74
CA VAL A 13 -25.80 22.45 -44.38
C VAL A 13 -26.69 21.55 -43.52
N CYS A 14 -27.72 20.95 -44.10
CA CYS A 14 -28.58 20.00 -43.38
C CYS A 14 -27.90 18.67 -43.03
N LEU A 15 -26.95 18.21 -43.88
CA LEU A 15 -26.24 16.96 -43.65
C LEU A 15 -25.02 17.10 -42.74
N ILE A 16 -24.45 18.28 -42.60
CA ILE A 16 -23.31 18.53 -41.69
C ILE A 16 -23.88 18.83 -40.31
N PRO A 17 -23.62 17.97 -39.28
CA PRO A 17 -24.11 18.16 -37.93
C PRO A 17 -23.28 19.23 -37.19
N THR A 18 -23.24 20.47 -37.69
CA THR A 18 -22.41 21.57 -37.15
C THR A 18 -22.76 21.91 -35.70
N THR A 19 -24.05 21.84 -35.36
CA THR A 19 -24.54 22.08 -33.99
C THR A 19 -24.08 21.00 -33.04
N ILE A 20 -24.06 19.72 -33.49
CA ILE A 20 -23.62 18.59 -32.63
C ILE A 20 -22.12 18.72 -32.35
N GLY A 21 -21.28 19.02 -33.37
CA GLY A 21 -19.84 19.18 -33.22
C GLY A 21 -19.46 20.33 -32.26
N GLY A 22 -20.17 21.47 -32.37
CA GLY A 22 -19.98 22.60 -31.47
C GLY A 22 -20.46 22.30 -30.02
N LEU A 23 -21.59 21.63 -29.88
CA LEU A 23 -22.19 21.29 -28.59
C LEU A 23 -21.32 20.28 -27.83
N LEU A 24 -20.81 19.24 -28.51
CA LEU A 24 -19.92 18.25 -27.88
C LEU A 24 -18.66 18.89 -27.30
N SER A 25 -18.06 19.84 -28.03
CA SER A 25 -16.90 20.57 -27.52
C SER A 25 -17.25 21.44 -26.31
N ALA A 26 -18.37 22.14 -26.34
CA ALA A 26 -18.83 22.98 -25.24
C ALA A 26 -19.16 22.17 -23.98
N ILE A 27 -19.86 21.02 -24.13
CA ILE A 27 -20.16 20.10 -23.03
C ILE A 27 -18.87 19.54 -22.44
N GLY A 28 -17.90 19.15 -23.28
CA GLY A 28 -16.60 18.65 -22.80
C GLY A 28 -15.84 19.67 -21.98
N ILE A 29 -15.81 20.94 -22.41
CA ILE A 29 -15.16 22.04 -21.67
C ILE A 29 -15.90 22.29 -20.35
N ALA A 30 -17.23 22.38 -20.37
CA ALA A 30 -18.02 22.58 -19.16
C ALA A 30 -17.88 21.41 -18.17
N GLY A 31 -17.77 20.18 -18.68
CA GLY A 31 -17.48 18.99 -17.88
C GLY A 31 -16.13 19.06 -17.20
N MET A 32 -15.09 19.45 -17.91
CA MET A 32 -13.72 19.62 -17.35
C MET A 32 -13.71 20.74 -16.27
N ASP A 33 -14.40 21.84 -16.49
CA ASP A 33 -14.51 22.93 -15.51
C ASP A 33 -15.18 22.45 -14.21
N ARG A 34 -16.27 21.69 -14.33
CA ARG A 34 -16.97 21.14 -13.16
C ARG A 34 -16.09 20.20 -12.33
N VAL A 35 -15.37 19.27 -12.96
CA VAL A 35 -14.53 18.32 -12.20
C VAL A 35 -13.29 19.00 -11.59
N THR A 36 -12.82 20.10 -12.18
CA THR A 36 -11.73 20.91 -11.62
C THR A 36 -12.10 21.50 -10.25
N GLN A 37 -13.38 21.81 -10.02
CA GLN A 37 -13.88 22.29 -8.71
C GLN A 37 -13.73 21.24 -7.61
N PHE A 38 -13.58 19.96 -7.98
CA PHE A 38 -13.31 18.83 -7.08
C PHE A 38 -11.82 18.43 -7.06
N ASN A 39 -10.92 19.30 -7.49
CA ASN A 39 -9.47 19.05 -7.59
C ASN A 39 -9.10 17.90 -8.55
N ILE A 40 -9.92 17.65 -9.57
CA ILE A 40 -9.69 16.63 -10.59
C ILE A 40 -9.23 17.32 -11.87
N LEU A 41 -8.03 16.99 -12.37
CA LEU A 41 -7.49 17.47 -13.62
C LEU A 41 -7.82 16.48 -14.75
N ALA A 42 -8.84 16.79 -15.54
CA ALA A 42 -9.18 16.02 -16.70
C ALA A 42 -8.32 16.42 -17.91
N LYS A 43 -7.76 15.45 -18.64
CA LYS A 43 -6.93 15.71 -19.83
C LYS A 43 -7.75 16.08 -21.05
N SER A 44 -9.01 15.72 -21.10
CA SER A 44 -9.94 16.02 -22.20
C SER A 44 -11.40 15.90 -21.76
N GLY A 45 -12.30 16.58 -22.44
CA GLY A 45 -13.75 16.43 -22.21
C GLY A 45 -14.23 15.00 -22.43
N ARG A 46 -13.63 14.28 -23.40
CA ARG A 46 -13.94 12.87 -23.65
C ARG A 46 -13.57 11.97 -22.45
N SER A 47 -12.49 12.27 -21.75
CA SER A 47 -12.11 11.51 -20.55
C SER A 47 -13.15 11.64 -19.45
N VAL A 48 -13.74 12.85 -19.27
CA VAL A 48 -14.82 13.08 -18.30
C VAL A 48 -16.07 12.27 -18.67
N GLU A 49 -16.46 12.30 -19.96
CA GLU A 49 -17.60 11.55 -20.46
C GLU A 49 -17.41 10.03 -20.28
N THR A 50 -16.22 9.52 -20.67
CA THR A 50 -15.89 8.09 -20.52
C THR A 50 -15.92 7.65 -19.05
N CYS A 51 -15.48 8.48 -18.11
CA CYS A 51 -15.56 8.17 -16.69
C CYS A 51 -16.99 8.01 -16.18
N GLY A 52 -17.98 8.66 -16.83
CA GLY A 52 -19.38 8.50 -16.51
C GLY A 52 -20.01 7.18 -16.94
N ASP A 53 -19.35 6.48 -17.89
CA ASP A 53 -19.85 5.22 -18.50
C ASP A 53 -19.09 3.98 -17.95
N VAL A 54 -18.29 4.14 -16.88
CA VAL A 54 -17.52 3.04 -16.31
C VAL A 54 -18.43 2.08 -15.56
N ASN A 55 -18.30 0.77 -15.86
CA ASN A 55 -19.02 -0.30 -15.18
C ASN A 55 -18.10 -1.07 -14.21
N VAL A 56 -16.79 -1.00 -14.41
CA VAL A 56 -15.80 -1.67 -13.57
C VAL A 56 -14.68 -0.70 -13.22
N LEU A 57 -14.37 -0.58 -11.94
CA LEU A 57 -13.29 0.25 -11.42
C LEU A 57 -12.19 -0.63 -10.85
N ILE A 58 -11.01 -0.60 -11.49
CA ILE A 58 -9.83 -1.33 -11.01
C ILE A 58 -8.99 -0.39 -10.17
N LEU A 59 -8.76 -0.76 -8.91
CA LEU A 59 -8.06 0.03 -7.92
C LEU A 59 -6.77 -0.65 -7.48
N ASP A 60 -5.68 0.10 -7.45
CA ASP A 60 -4.45 -0.38 -6.79
C ASP A 60 -4.67 -0.43 -5.27
N LYS A 61 -4.05 -1.43 -4.62
CA LYS A 61 -4.10 -1.54 -3.16
C LYS A 61 -3.33 -0.41 -2.49
N THR A 62 -2.03 -0.29 -2.83
CA THR A 62 -1.06 0.52 -2.11
C THR A 62 -1.20 2.02 -2.44
N GLY A 63 -1.47 2.84 -1.43
CA GLY A 63 -1.66 4.29 -1.61
C GLY A 63 -3.05 4.67 -2.15
N THR A 64 -3.87 3.72 -2.66
CA THR A 64 -5.24 3.96 -3.13
C THR A 64 -6.25 3.44 -2.12
N ILE A 65 -6.32 2.14 -1.89
CA ILE A 65 -7.17 1.52 -0.85
C ILE A 65 -6.54 1.69 0.53
N THR A 66 -5.22 1.55 0.63
CA THR A 66 -4.47 1.81 1.86
C THR A 66 -3.74 3.15 1.80
N TYR A 67 -3.29 3.64 2.95
CA TYR A 67 -2.45 4.86 3.00
C TYR A 67 -1.06 4.64 2.37
N GLY A 68 -0.69 3.39 2.05
CA GLY A 68 0.62 3.05 1.52
C GLY A 68 1.72 2.97 2.57
N ASN A 69 1.42 3.29 3.81
CA ASN A 69 2.31 3.17 4.96
C ASN A 69 1.93 1.92 5.74
N ARG A 70 2.90 1.05 5.94
CA ARG A 70 2.75 -0.11 6.82
C ARG A 70 3.05 0.32 8.24
N MET A 71 2.17 -0.04 9.17
CA MET A 71 2.33 0.28 10.57
C MET A 71 2.54 -0.99 11.39
N ALA A 72 3.42 -0.92 12.37
CA ALA A 72 3.62 -2.03 13.30
C ALA A 72 2.38 -2.22 14.18
N ASP A 73 1.85 -3.44 14.18
CA ASP A 73 0.64 -3.83 14.90
C ASP A 73 0.97 -4.74 16.09
N ALA A 74 1.93 -5.66 15.92
CA ALA A 74 2.32 -6.58 17.00
C ALA A 74 3.78 -7.06 16.86
N PHE A 75 4.35 -7.48 18.00
CA PHE A 75 5.59 -8.24 18.08
C PHE A 75 5.27 -9.70 18.42
N ILE A 76 5.79 -10.64 17.64
CA ILE A 76 5.52 -12.07 17.79
C ILE A 76 6.85 -12.79 18.02
N PRO A 77 7.20 -13.14 19.28
CA PRO A 77 8.44 -13.83 19.56
C PRO A 77 8.41 -15.27 19.06
N VAL A 78 9.59 -15.81 18.71
CA VAL A 78 9.77 -17.26 18.54
C VAL A 78 9.86 -17.93 19.92
N SER A 79 9.61 -19.25 19.98
CA SER A 79 9.48 -20.00 21.24
C SER A 79 10.69 -19.92 22.17
N SER A 80 11.90 -19.65 21.62
CA SER A 80 13.14 -19.54 22.37
C SER A 80 13.42 -18.14 22.94
N THR A 81 12.60 -17.13 22.61
CA THR A 81 12.88 -15.73 22.91
C THR A 81 11.81 -15.11 23.78
N SER A 82 12.20 -14.29 24.76
CA SER A 82 11.27 -13.49 25.54
C SER A 82 10.71 -12.32 24.73
N TYR A 83 9.44 -11.97 24.98
CA TYR A 83 8.78 -10.83 24.33
C TYR A 83 9.57 -9.53 24.51
N GLU A 84 10.10 -9.29 25.72
CA GLU A 84 10.87 -8.09 26.07
C GLU A 84 12.15 -7.95 25.24
N ARG A 85 12.89 -9.05 25.02
CA ARG A 85 14.11 -9.06 24.19
C ARG A 85 13.79 -8.71 22.73
N LEU A 86 12.73 -9.30 22.18
CA LEU A 86 12.27 -8.97 20.83
C LEU A 86 11.90 -7.49 20.70
N VAL A 87 11.14 -6.93 21.65
CA VAL A 87 10.72 -5.52 21.60
C VAL A 87 11.92 -4.58 21.67
N ARG A 88 12.91 -4.86 22.53
CA ARG A 88 14.16 -4.08 22.63
C ARG A 88 14.93 -4.09 21.31
N ALA A 89 15.21 -5.28 20.76
CA ALA A 89 15.93 -5.39 19.49
C ALA A 89 15.16 -4.75 18.31
N ALA A 90 13.83 -4.86 18.27
CA ALA A 90 13.00 -4.18 17.30
C ALA A 90 13.10 -2.66 17.43
N TYR A 91 13.11 -2.13 18.65
CA TYR A 91 13.31 -0.71 18.92
C TYR A 91 14.71 -0.23 18.47
N GLU A 92 15.78 -0.91 18.91
CA GLU A 92 17.16 -0.57 18.57
C GLU A 92 17.42 -0.58 17.07
N SER A 93 16.85 -1.55 16.35
CA SER A 93 16.96 -1.62 14.88
C SER A 93 16.16 -0.55 14.15
N SER A 94 15.35 0.25 14.85
CA SER A 94 14.39 1.18 14.25
C SER A 94 14.51 2.61 14.74
N VAL A 95 15.23 2.89 15.81
CA VAL A 95 15.28 4.21 16.46
C VAL A 95 15.85 5.32 15.54
N GLU A 96 16.77 4.97 14.66
CA GLU A 96 17.38 5.87 13.67
C GLU A 96 16.75 5.70 12.26
N ASP A 97 15.68 4.91 12.15
CA ASP A 97 14.99 4.65 10.90
C ASP A 97 13.87 5.69 10.69
N ASP A 98 14.12 6.70 9.84
CA ASP A 98 13.18 7.78 9.54
C ASP A 98 11.99 7.34 8.66
N THR A 99 11.91 6.07 8.27
CA THR A 99 10.77 5.56 7.50
C THR A 99 9.49 5.53 8.34
N PRO A 100 8.30 5.63 7.71
CA PRO A 100 7.03 5.45 8.43
C PRO A 100 6.93 4.12 9.18
N GLU A 101 7.48 3.05 8.59
CA GLU A 101 7.56 1.73 9.21
C GLU A 101 8.45 1.75 10.46
N GLY A 102 9.66 2.32 10.37
CA GLY A 102 10.59 2.46 11.50
C GLY A 102 9.98 3.26 12.64
N SER A 103 9.42 4.43 12.32
CA SER A 103 8.72 5.28 13.30
C SER A 103 7.55 4.57 13.97
N SER A 104 6.82 3.71 13.25
CA SER A 104 5.70 2.95 13.83
C SER A 104 6.16 1.86 14.78
N ILE A 105 7.27 1.18 14.46
CA ILE A 105 7.89 0.17 15.33
C ILE A 105 8.34 0.80 16.64
N VAL A 106 8.99 1.96 16.57
CA VAL A 106 9.42 2.74 17.74
C VAL A 106 8.23 3.10 18.63
N LYS A 107 7.16 3.65 18.06
CA LYS A 107 5.94 4.01 18.79
C LYS A 107 5.29 2.79 19.45
N LEU A 108 5.20 1.68 18.72
CA LEU A 108 4.65 0.45 19.27
C LEU A 108 5.50 -0.07 20.41
N ALA A 109 6.84 -0.09 20.29
CA ALA A 109 7.74 -0.52 21.36
C ALA A 109 7.61 0.36 22.60
N GLN A 110 7.53 1.68 22.46
CA GLN A 110 7.33 2.63 23.55
C GLN A 110 6.00 2.41 24.30
N SER A 111 4.95 1.99 23.58
CA SER A 111 3.65 1.72 24.19
C SER A 111 3.60 0.45 25.03
N GLN A 112 4.60 -0.44 24.93
CA GLN A 112 4.62 -1.71 25.65
C GLN A 112 4.98 -1.61 27.15
N GLY A 113 5.39 -0.41 27.63
CA GLY A 113 5.77 -0.20 29.03
C GLY A 113 7.09 -0.89 29.43
N ILE A 114 7.91 -1.29 28.45
CA ILE A 114 9.21 -1.92 28.65
C ILE A 114 10.29 -0.84 28.73
N THR A 115 11.32 -1.04 29.55
CA THR A 115 12.49 -0.16 29.59
C THR A 115 13.30 -0.33 28.31
N LEU A 116 13.33 0.72 27.50
CA LEU A 116 14.04 0.74 26.22
C LEU A 116 15.45 1.33 26.38
N PRO A 117 16.44 0.81 25.64
CA PRO A 117 17.79 1.35 25.63
C PRO A 117 17.82 2.81 25.13
N GLN A 118 18.74 3.60 25.65
CA GLN A 118 18.98 4.98 25.20
C GLN A 118 20.22 5.11 24.32
N GLU A 119 21.00 4.05 24.24
CA GLU A 119 22.20 3.99 23.42
C GLU A 119 21.84 4.00 21.92
N ARG A 120 22.66 4.68 21.12
CA ARG A 120 22.54 4.73 19.68
C ARG A 120 23.71 3.98 19.06
N GLY A 121 23.40 3.02 18.20
CA GLY A 121 24.39 2.28 17.43
C GLY A 121 24.70 2.94 16.10
N GLU A 122 25.67 2.41 15.38
CA GLU A 122 25.91 2.75 13.98
C GLU A 122 24.76 2.19 13.13
N TYR A 123 23.94 3.08 12.54
CA TYR A 123 22.75 2.69 11.80
C TYR A 123 23.06 2.30 10.35
N PHE A 124 22.48 1.20 9.91
CA PHE A 124 22.51 0.70 8.53
C PHE A 124 21.13 0.84 7.90
N PRO A 125 20.94 1.76 6.93
CA PRO A 125 19.65 1.99 6.31
C PRO A 125 19.22 0.82 5.43
N PHE A 126 17.90 0.70 5.22
CA PHE A 126 17.34 -0.29 4.30
C PHE A 126 17.80 -0.03 2.87
N THR A 127 18.24 -1.08 2.19
CA THR A 127 18.55 -1.06 0.76
C THR A 127 17.74 -2.13 0.02
N ALA A 128 17.42 -1.87 -1.26
CA ALA A 128 16.71 -2.85 -2.10
C ALA A 128 17.51 -4.13 -2.33
N GLU A 129 18.85 -4.04 -2.22
CA GLU A 129 19.77 -5.16 -2.38
C GLU A 129 19.78 -6.06 -1.15
N THR A 130 19.98 -5.50 0.03
CA THR A 130 20.06 -6.25 1.29
C THR A 130 18.69 -6.61 1.84
N ARG A 131 17.67 -5.78 1.60
CA ARG A 131 16.31 -5.87 2.13
C ARG A 131 16.25 -5.98 3.66
N MET A 132 17.20 -5.33 4.33
CA MET A 132 17.30 -5.25 5.77
C MET A 132 17.81 -3.88 6.20
N SER A 133 17.50 -3.48 7.43
CA SER A 133 18.06 -2.34 8.15
C SER A 133 18.40 -2.75 9.57
N GLY A 134 19.21 -1.98 10.27
CA GLY A 134 19.56 -2.30 11.65
C GLY A 134 20.59 -1.36 12.23
N ALA A 135 21.11 -1.72 13.39
CA ALA A 135 22.12 -0.95 14.08
C ALA A 135 23.18 -1.88 14.71
N LYS A 136 24.39 -1.40 14.77
CA LYS A 136 25.52 -2.07 15.42
C LYS A 136 25.97 -1.26 16.62
N PHE A 137 26.06 -1.93 17.75
CA PHE A 137 26.56 -1.43 19.02
C PHE A 137 27.94 -2.02 19.34
N ASP A 138 28.54 -1.60 20.41
CA ASP A 138 29.89 -2.08 20.79
C ASP A 138 29.91 -3.57 21.16
N ASP A 139 28.81 -4.08 21.70
CA ASP A 139 28.67 -5.44 22.25
C ASP A 139 27.71 -6.35 21.46
N HIS A 140 26.85 -5.78 20.63
CA HIS A 140 25.87 -6.54 19.84
C HIS A 140 25.45 -5.83 18.54
N GLU A 141 24.78 -6.55 17.66
CA GLU A 141 24.19 -6.02 16.45
C GLU A 141 22.75 -6.50 16.30
N VAL A 142 21.88 -5.61 15.84
CA VAL A 142 20.45 -5.92 15.62
C VAL A 142 20.05 -5.56 14.19
N TYR A 143 19.28 -6.41 13.56
CA TYR A 143 18.74 -6.18 12.23
C TYR A 143 17.27 -6.58 12.13
N LYS A 144 16.55 -5.88 11.28
CA LYS A 144 15.19 -6.25 10.86
C LYS A 144 15.13 -6.28 9.33
N GLY A 145 14.31 -7.17 8.77
CA GLY A 145 14.21 -7.25 7.33
C GLY A 145 13.26 -8.33 6.82
N ALA A 146 13.21 -8.45 5.49
CA ALA A 146 12.37 -9.42 4.81
C ALA A 146 12.77 -10.86 5.18
N PRO A 147 11.79 -11.79 5.37
CA PRO A 147 12.06 -13.14 5.85
C PRO A 147 13.17 -13.86 5.08
N ASN A 148 13.13 -13.85 3.75
CA ASN A 148 14.11 -14.55 2.93
C ASN A 148 15.55 -14.01 3.13
N SER A 149 15.72 -12.69 3.25
CA SER A 149 17.02 -12.06 3.44
C SER A 149 17.57 -12.37 4.83
N MET A 150 16.73 -12.31 5.86
CA MET A 150 17.12 -12.56 7.24
C MET A 150 17.47 -14.04 7.47
N ILE A 151 16.65 -14.96 6.95
CA ILE A 151 16.95 -16.40 7.01
C ILE A 151 18.26 -16.74 6.28
N LYS A 152 18.51 -16.12 5.11
CA LYS A 152 19.74 -16.30 4.37
C LYS A 152 20.95 -15.83 5.19
N ARG A 153 20.90 -14.62 5.76
CA ARG A 153 21.96 -14.06 6.61
C ARG A 153 22.29 -14.98 7.79
N VAL A 154 21.27 -15.44 8.52
CA VAL A 154 21.46 -16.33 9.68
C VAL A 154 22.09 -17.66 9.26
N LYS A 155 21.67 -18.26 8.14
CA LYS A 155 22.26 -19.50 7.60
C LYS A 155 23.72 -19.32 7.21
N GLU A 156 24.06 -18.23 6.51
CA GLU A 156 25.42 -17.92 6.09
C GLU A 156 26.36 -17.68 7.28
N ALA A 157 25.82 -17.15 8.37
CA ALA A 157 26.54 -16.96 9.64
C ALA A 157 26.59 -18.23 10.52
N GLY A 158 26.01 -19.35 10.09
CA GLY A 158 25.96 -20.60 10.85
C GLY A 158 24.99 -20.58 12.04
N GLY A 159 24.06 -19.62 12.07
CA GLY A 159 23.07 -19.48 13.13
C GLY A 159 21.93 -20.49 13.01
N PHE A 160 21.15 -20.62 14.09
CA PHE A 160 20.01 -21.53 14.17
C PHE A 160 18.72 -20.86 13.73
N ILE A 161 17.87 -21.61 13.01
CA ILE A 161 16.53 -21.15 12.62
C ILE A 161 15.50 -21.87 13.49
N PRO A 162 14.71 -21.11 14.29
CA PRO A 162 13.66 -21.70 15.12
C PRO A 162 12.62 -22.44 14.30
N ASN A 163 12.16 -23.60 14.79
CA ASN A 163 11.21 -24.45 14.07
C ASN A 163 9.82 -23.80 13.89
N ASP A 164 9.44 -22.87 14.77
CA ASP A 164 8.17 -22.17 14.76
C ASP A 164 8.20 -20.86 13.92
N LEU A 165 9.36 -20.50 13.36
CA LEU A 165 9.50 -19.27 12.58
C LEU A 165 8.58 -19.24 11.36
N ASP A 166 8.54 -20.33 10.58
CA ASP A 166 7.72 -20.41 9.36
C ASP A 166 6.23 -20.31 9.69
N GLU A 167 5.79 -20.86 10.82
CA GLU A 167 4.42 -20.73 11.32
C GLU A 167 4.10 -19.26 11.64
N ARG A 168 4.99 -18.56 12.37
CA ARG A 168 4.82 -17.14 12.72
C ARG A 168 4.76 -16.24 11.50
N VAL A 169 5.67 -16.44 10.55
CA VAL A 169 5.68 -15.69 9.28
C VAL A 169 4.40 -15.94 8.47
N THR A 170 3.96 -17.20 8.42
CA THR A 170 2.73 -17.59 7.71
C THR A 170 1.49 -17.02 8.40
N GLU A 171 1.43 -17.00 9.73
CA GLU A 171 0.33 -16.41 10.49
C GLU A 171 0.15 -14.91 10.16
N VAL A 172 1.25 -14.14 10.16
CA VAL A 172 1.24 -12.72 9.79
C VAL A 172 0.73 -12.54 8.36
N SER A 173 1.25 -13.35 7.42
CA SER A 173 0.84 -13.27 6.01
C SER A 173 -0.64 -13.64 5.82
N LYS A 174 -1.16 -14.62 6.55
CA LYS A 174 -2.58 -15.01 6.54
C LYS A 174 -3.50 -13.91 7.06
N LYS A 175 -3.02 -13.09 7.98
CA LYS A 175 -3.74 -11.91 8.52
C LYS A 175 -3.64 -10.69 7.60
N GLY A 176 -3.08 -10.82 6.41
CA GLY A 176 -2.94 -9.71 5.47
C GLY A 176 -1.78 -8.75 5.77
N GLY A 177 -0.87 -9.12 6.66
CA GLY A 177 0.25 -8.27 7.03
C GLY A 177 1.56 -8.63 6.33
N THR A 178 2.55 -7.76 6.52
CA THR A 178 3.93 -7.99 6.08
C THR A 178 4.78 -8.38 7.28
N PRO A 179 5.38 -9.58 7.30
CA PRO A 179 6.28 -9.99 8.36
C PRO A 179 7.67 -9.39 8.15
N LEU A 180 8.26 -8.82 9.20
CA LEU A 180 9.68 -8.52 9.28
C LEU A 180 10.31 -9.38 10.35
N ILE A 181 11.39 -10.10 10.04
CA ILE A 181 12.17 -10.86 11.02
C ILE A 181 13.15 -9.93 11.72
N VAL A 182 13.27 -10.08 13.04
CA VAL A 182 14.26 -9.39 13.88
C VAL A 182 15.31 -10.40 14.32
N ILE A 183 16.58 -10.03 14.17
CA ILE A 183 17.73 -10.80 14.64
C ILE A 183 18.62 -9.95 15.55
N GLU A 184 19.28 -10.61 16.48
CA GLU A 184 20.34 -10.07 17.32
C GLU A 184 21.50 -11.05 17.30
N ASN A 185 22.71 -10.58 16.96
CA ASN A 185 23.93 -11.43 16.89
C ASN A 185 23.72 -12.74 16.10
N ASN A 186 23.01 -12.68 14.97
CA ASN A 186 22.66 -13.84 14.13
C ASN A 186 21.66 -14.84 14.77
N GLU A 187 21.03 -14.52 15.87
CA GLU A 187 19.93 -15.26 16.50
C GLU A 187 18.59 -14.64 16.07
N ILE A 188 17.63 -15.44 15.60
CA ILE A 188 16.28 -14.98 15.27
C ILE A 188 15.48 -14.83 16.58
N LEU A 189 14.99 -13.62 16.82
CA LEU A 189 14.20 -13.31 18.01
C LEU A 189 12.70 -13.42 17.77
N GLY A 190 12.24 -13.11 16.56
CA GLY A 190 10.81 -13.14 16.26
C GLY A 190 10.47 -12.33 15.02
N VAL A 191 9.19 -12.01 14.91
CA VAL A 191 8.58 -11.34 13.77
C VAL A 191 7.86 -10.07 14.21
N ILE A 192 8.07 -8.97 13.50
CA ILE A 192 7.23 -7.78 13.60
C ILE A 192 6.11 -7.95 12.58
N TYR A 193 4.87 -7.80 13.02
CA TYR A 193 3.71 -7.75 12.16
C TYR A 193 3.47 -6.30 11.71
N LEU A 194 3.69 -6.03 10.42
CA LEU A 194 3.31 -4.76 9.81
C LEU A 194 1.97 -4.92 9.09
N LYS A 195 1.02 -4.06 9.39
CA LYS A 195 -0.31 -4.03 8.77
C LYS A 195 -0.44 -2.81 7.86
N ASP A 196 -0.97 -3.00 6.65
CA ASP A 196 -1.40 -1.90 5.79
C ASP A 196 -2.67 -1.28 6.37
N ILE A 197 -2.67 0.04 6.56
CA ILE A 197 -3.85 0.76 7.06
C ILE A 197 -4.75 1.09 5.88
N ILE A 198 -5.98 0.57 5.93
CA ILE A 198 -7.06 0.91 5.00
C ILE A 198 -7.52 2.34 5.29
N LYS A 199 -7.77 3.11 4.23
CA LYS A 199 -8.28 4.48 4.36
C LYS A 199 -9.69 4.47 4.94
N ASP A 200 -9.97 5.45 5.81
CA ASP A 200 -11.28 5.60 6.42
C ASP A 200 -12.37 5.92 5.37
N GLY A 201 -13.59 5.43 5.60
CA GLY A 201 -14.75 5.72 4.77
C GLY A 201 -14.78 4.98 3.42
N LEU A 202 -13.90 3.99 3.18
CA LEU A 202 -13.90 3.25 1.92
C LEU A 202 -15.07 2.28 1.79
N VAL A 203 -15.48 1.66 2.88
CA VAL A 203 -16.63 0.72 2.88
C VAL A 203 -17.89 1.42 2.35
N GLU A 204 -18.15 2.62 2.85
CA GLU A 204 -19.27 3.45 2.42
C GLU A 204 -19.13 3.87 0.95
N ARG A 205 -17.91 4.24 0.54
CA ARG A 205 -17.62 4.62 -0.85
C ARG A 205 -17.83 3.48 -1.83
N PHE A 206 -17.39 2.28 -1.48
CA PHE A 206 -17.63 1.10 -2.33
C PHE A 206 -19.11 0.71 -2.38
N GLN A 207 -19.86 0.94 -1.29
CA GLN A 207 -21.30 0.77 -1.31
C GLN A 207 -21.99 1.79 -2.26
N GLU A 208 -21.59 3.06 -2.22
CA GLU A 208 -22.08 4.09 -3.16
C GLU A 208 -21.81 3.70 -4.63
N LEU A 209 -20.60 3.16 -4.92
CA LEU A 209 -20.25 2.69 -6.27
C LEU A 209 -21.13 1.51 -6.72
N ARG A 210 -21.41 0.56 -5.83
CA ARG A 210 -22.36 -0.54 -6.12
C ARG A 210 -23.76 -0.05 -6.41
N GLU A 211 -24.24 0.95 -5.69
CA GLU A 211 -25.56 1.56 -5.94
C GLU A 211 -25.62 2.24 -7.32
N MET A 212 -24.47 2.69 -7.85
CA MET A 212 -24.32 3.18 -9.22
C MET A 212 -24.07 2.06 -10.25
N ASN A 213 -24.15 0.78 -9.87
CA ASN A 213 -23.82 -0.39 -10.68
C ASN A 213 -22.37 -0.40 -11.20
N ILE A 214 -21.44 0.11 -10.41
CA ILE A 214 -20.00 0.05 -10.69
C ILE A 214 -19.40 -1.06 -9.83
N GLU A 215 -18.85 -2.09 -10.46
CA GLU A 215 -18.12 -3.17 -9.81
C GLU A 215 -16.71 -2.70 -9.46
N THR A 216 -16.22 -3.07 -8.28
CA THR A 216 -14.88 -2.69 -7.81
C THR A 216 -13.94 -3.90 -7.79
N VAL A 217 -12.75 -3.75 -8.36
CA VAL A 217 -11.74 -4.80 -8.42
C VAL A 217 -10.43 -4.27 -7.85
N MET A 218 -9.86 -4.99 -6.89
CA MET A 218 -8.55 -4.64 -6.35
C MET A 218 -7.43 -5.30 -7.14
N CYS A 219 -6.46 -4.49 -7.58
CA CYS A 219 -5.22 -4.95 -8.20
C CYS A 219 -4.06 -4.83 -7.19
N THR A 220 -3.29 -5.88 -7.01
CA THR A 220 -2.16 -5.89 -6.07
C THR A 220 -1.11 -6.93 -6.48
N GLY A 221 0.14 -6.67 -6.11
CA GLY A 221 1.23 -7.66 -6.23
C GLY A 221 1.37 -8.58 -5.02
N ASP A 222 0.48 -8.50 -4.02
CA ASP A 222 0.49 -9.36 -2.84
C ASP A 222 0.03 -10.79 -3.18
N ASN A 223 0.25 -11.72 -2.25
CA ASN A 223 -0.32 -13.06 -2.38
C ASN A 223 -1.86 -13.01 -2.29
N ALA A 224 -2.53 -13.99 -2.92
CA ALA A 224 -3.99 -14.03 -3.03
C ALA A 224 -4.72 -14.00 -1.66
N LEU A 225 -4.12 -14.58 -0.62
CA LEU A 225 -4.71 -14.64 0.72
C LEU A 225 -4.70 -13.26 1.40
N THR A 226 -3.58 -12.55 1.32
CA THR A 226 -3.44 -11.16 1.81
C THR A 226 -4.40 -10.23 1.06
N ALA A 227 -4.44 -10.36 -0.27
CA ALA A 227 -5.33 -9.58 -1.12
C ALA A 227 -6.81 -9.79 -0.74
N ALA A 228 -7.26 -11.04 -0.58
CA ALA A 228 -8.62 -11.35 -0.21
C ALA A 228 -9.01 -10.80 1.17
N THR A 229 -8.09 -10.83 2.14
CA THR A 229 -8.33 -10.28 3.48
C THR A 229 -8.54 -8.77 3.43
N ILE A 230 -7.66 -8.05 2.73
CA ILE A 230 -7.74 -6.59 2.60
C ILE A 230 -8.98 -6.18 1.77
N ALA A 231 -9.27 -6.88 0.67
CA ALA A 231 -10.45 -6.61 -0.15
C ALA A 231 -11.73 -6.73 0.67
N LYS A 232 -11.86 -7.81 1.46
CA LYS A 232 -13.00 -8.02 2.36
C LYS A 232 -13.11 -6.94 3.43
N GLU A 233 -12.00 -6.55 4.06
CA GLU A 233 -11.97 -5.52 5.10
C GLU A 233 -12.31 -4.13 4.52
N ALA A 234 -11.84 -3.82 3.32
CA ALA A 234 -12.13 -2.57 2.61
C ALA A 234 -13.54 -2.53 2.00
N GLY A 235 -14.19 -3.69 1.82
CA GLY A 235 -15.51 -3.80 1.20
C GLY A 235 -15.48 -3.80 -0.34
N VAL A 236 -14.37 -4.22 -0.95
CA VAL A 236 -14.25 -4.44 -2.41
C VAL A 236 -15.05 -5.68 -2.82
N ASP A 237 -15.59 -5.69 -4.06
CA ASP A 237 -16.46 -6.76 -4.58
C ASP A 237 -15.73 -8.09 -4.82
#